data_13611b0c033f21900781b9209266a695
#
_entry.id   13611b0c033f21900781b9209266a695
#
_cell.length_a   1.000
_cell.length_b   1.000
_cell.length_c   1.000
_cell.angle_alpha   90.00
_cell.angle_beta   90.00
_cell.angle_gamma   90.00
#
_symmetry.space_group_name_H-M   'P 1'
#
loop_
_entity.id
_entity.type
_entity.pdbx_description
1 polymer ?
#
loop_
_entity_poly.entity_id
_entity_poly.type
_entity_poly.pdbx_seq_one_letter_code
_entity_poly.pdbx_strand_id
1 'polypeptide(L)'
;AYKEGEAKPQEWWQIDGGDMAKQAGSTEKSMLVTPAEISDDFIGFMLDERARETYGEMNRWEDLVRTETLYERVKEFNPDAAPNIKEYHKLRPIPQNHIDRLSPKPSAEEAQNEGYY
;
A
#
# COMPACT_ATOMS: atom_id res chain seq x y z
N ALA A 1 -28.15 19.06 -16.89
CA ALA A 1 -27.88 20.41 -17.35
C ALA A 1 -28.06 21.38 -16.17
N TYR A 2 -27.02 22.10 -15.80
CA TYR A 2 -27.04 23.11 -14.73
C TYR A 2 -27.88 24.29 -15.14
N LYS A 3 -28.66 24.82 -14.19
CA LYS A 3 -29.33 26.11 -14.38
C LYS A 3 -28.33 27.23 -14.11
N GLU A 4 -28.39 28.26 -14.93
CA GLU A 4 -27.57 29.45 -14.75
C GLU A 4 -27.92 30.10 -13.38
N GLY A 5 -26.94 30.21 -12.49
CA GLY A 5 -27.09 30.72 -11.12
C GLY A 5 -27.01 29.68 -10.00
N GLU A 6 -26.98 28.38 -10.30
CA GLU A 6 -26.69 27.35 -9.30
C GLU A 6 -25.17 27.27 -9.04
N ALA A 7 -24.79 27.12 -7.77
CA ALA A 7 -23.39 26.85 -7.42
C ALA A 7 -22.90 25.61 -8.16
N LYS A 8 -21.74 25.72 -8.81
CA LYS A 8 -21.13 24.54 -9.41
C LYS A 8 -21.01 23.45 -8.35
N PRO A 9 -21.31 22.18 -8.67
CA PRO A 9 -21.05 21.12 -7.72
C PRO A 9 -19.58 21.14 -7.33
N GLN A 10 -19.35 20.93 -6.09
CA GLN A 10 -18.00 20.62 -5.60
C GLN A 10 -17.46 19.47 -6.44
N GLU A 11 -16.16 19.41 -6.59
CA GLU A 11 -15.53 18.33 -7.30
C GLU A 11 -15.92 16.99 -6.65
N TRP A 12 -16.10 15.95 -7.44
CA TRP A 12 -16.70 14.67 -7.00
C TRP A 12 -16.05 14.08 -5.73
N TRP A 13 -14.74 14.27 -5.58
CA TRP A 13 -13.99 13.86 -4.39
C TRP A 13 -14.32 14.68 -3.12
N GLN A 14 -14.96 15.85 -3.26
CA GLN A 14 -15.43 16.65 -2.13
C GLN A 14 -16.86 16.33 -1.72
N ILE A 15 -17.70 15.88 -2.68
CA ILE A 15 -19.12 15.66 -2.43
C ILE A 15 -19.33 14.39 -1.60
N ASP A 16 -18.77 13.29 -2.06
CA ASP A 16 -19.09 11.98 -1.50
C ASP A 16 -18.50 11.76 -0.11
N GLY A 17 -17.30 12.26 0.15
CA GLY A 17 -16.65 12.16 1.45
C GLY A 17 -17.41 12.87 2.57
N GLY A 18 -17.93 14.08 2.30
CA GLY A 18 -18.64 14.89 3.28
C GLY A 18 -19.97 14.30 3.72
N ASP A 19 -20.76 13.83 2.76
CA ASP A 19 -22.10 13.33 3.02
C ASP A 19 -22.09 11.90 3.58
N MET A 20 -21.21 11.05 3.11
CA MET A 20 -21.02 9.71 3.66
C MET A 20 -20.47 9.74 5.09
N ALA A 21 -19.53 10.63 5.39
CA ALA A 21 -19.03 10.80 6.74
C ALA A 21 -20.12 11.26 7.72
N LYS A 22 -21.00 12.15 7.29
CA LYS A 22 -22.17 12.60 8.08
C LYS A 22 -23.20 11.49 8.26
N GLN A 23 -23.49 10.71 7.22
CA GLN A 23 -24.44 9.59 7.29
C GLN A 23 -23.93 8.46 8.18
N ALA A 24 -22.63 8.20 8.17
CA ALA A 24 -22.00 7.20 9.02
C ALA A 24 -21.80 7.67 10.48
N GLY A 25 -22.15 8.91 10.80
CA GLY A 25 -21.86 9.50 12.12
C GLY A 25 -20.37 9.69 12.39
N SER A 26 -19.55 9.53 11.36
CA SER A 26 -18.11 9.73 11.46
C SER A 26 -17.79 11.21 11.31
N THR A 27 -17.10 11.75 12.30
CA THR A 27 -16.51 13.10 12.24
C THR A 27 -15.06 13.05 11.75
N GLU A 28 -14.61 11.89 11.29
CA GLU A 28 -13.22 11.70 10.91
C GLU A 28 -12.89 12.44 9.62
N LYS A 29 -11.92 13.31 9.74
CA LYS A 29 -11.31 14.08 8.65
C LYS A 29 -10.66 13.19 7.59
N SER A 30 -10.49 11.90 7.88
CA SER A 30 -9.81 10.91 7.04
C SER A 30 -10.48 10.60 5.69
N MET A 31 -11.74 10.98 5.51
CA MET A 31 -12.46 10.78 4.24
C MET A 31 -12.41 12.00 3.31
N LEU A 32 -11.94 13.14 3.81
CA LEU A 32 -11.86 14.39 3.05
C LEU A 32 -10.40 14.69 2.74
N VAL A 33 -9.94 14.25 1.60
CA VAL A 33 -8.57 14.52 1.14
C VAL A 33 -8.59 15.74 0.25
N THR A 34 -7.74 16.72 0.54
CA THR A 34 -7.60 17.92 -0.28
C THR A 34 -6.57 17.71 -1.41
N PRO A 35 -6.65 18.47 -2.52
CA PRO A 35 -5.62 18.40 -3.57
C PRO A 35 -4.20 18.69 -3.07
N ALA A 36 -4.05 19.53 -2.06
CA ALA A 36 -2.77 19.81 -1.46
C ALA A 36 -2.20 18.58 -0.74
N GLU A 37 -3.00 17.90 0.08
CA GLU A 37 -2.60 16.67 0.78
C GLU A 37 -2.22 15.55 -0.21
N ILE A 38 -2.95 15.43 -1.33
CA ILE A 38 -2.59 14.49 -2.41
C ILE A 38 -1.24 14.87 -3.05
N SER A 39 -1.00 16.16 -3.26
CA SER A 39 0.25 16.61 -3.86
C SER A 39 1.46 16.44 -2.95
N ASP A 40 1.26 16.58 -1.64
CA ASP A 40 2.34 16.48 -0.64
C ASP A 40 2.82 15.05 -0.44
N ASP A 41 1.90 14.08 -0.47
CA ASP A 41 2.23 12.64 -0.41
C ASP A 41 1.42 11.83 -1.44
N PHE A 42 1.70 12.03 -2.70
CA PHE A 42 1.01 11.35 -3.78
C PHE A 42 1.16 9.83 -3.72
N ILE A 43 2.35 9.33 -3.38
CA ILE A 43 2.60 7.87 -3.30
C ILE A 43 1.80 7.26 -2.16
N GLY A 44 1.80 7.88 -0.97
CA GLY A 44 1.01 7.42 0.17
C GLY A 44 -0.47 7.39 -0.15
N PHE A 45 -1.01 8.47 -0.73
CA PHE A 45 -2.39 8.53 -1.18
C PHE A 45 -2.74 7.41 -2.18
N MET A 46 -1.92 7.21 -3.21
CA MET A 46 -2.15 6.16 -4.21
C MET A 46 -2.08 4.76 -3.63
N LEU A 47 -1.19 4.51 -2.67
CA LEU A 47 -1.10 3.23 -1.97
C LEU A 47 -2.35 2.94 -1.13
N ASP A 48 -2.93 3.95 -0.50
CA ASP A 48 -4.14 3.81 0.30
C ASP A 48 -5.37 3.60 -0.60
N GLU A 49 -5.45 4.31 -1.72
CA GLU A 49 -6.50 4.12 -2.71
C GLU A 49 -6.45 2.72 -3.32
N ARG A 50 -5.26 2.27 -3.74
CA ARG A 50 -5.07 0.90 -4.26
C ARG A 50 -5.41 -0.16 -3.21
N ALA A 51 -5.14 0.09 -1.92
CA ALA A 51 -5.51 -0.84 -0.87
C ALA A 51 -7.03 -1.01 -0.74
N ARG A 52 -7.79 0.05 -0.96
CA ARG A 52 -9.26 0.01 -0.99
C ARG A 52 -9.81 -0.68 -2.24
N GLU A 53 -9.29 -0.29 -3.42
CA GLU A 53 -9.75 -0.80 -4.72
C GLU A 53 -9.41 -2.28 -4.94
N THR A 54 -8.19 -2.70 -4.57
CA THR A 54 -7.69 -4.05 -4.84
C THR A 54 -7.65 -4.93 -3.60
N TYR A 55 -8.54 -4.67 -2.64
CA TYR A 55 -8.62 -5.48 -1.43
C TYR A 55 -8.89 -6.96 -1.75
N GLY A 56 -8.01 -7.84 -1.26
CA GLY A 56 -8.12 -9.29 -1.50
C GLY A 56 -7.54 -9.78 -2.83
N GLU A 57 -7.06 -8.91 -3.71
CA GLU A 57 -6.47 -9.30 -5.01
C GLU A 57 -4.98 -9.64 -4.94
N MET A 58 -4.40 -9.70 -3.75
CA MET A 58 -3.00 -10.05 -3.47
C MET A 58 -1.93 -9.13 -4.10
N ASN A 59 -2.31 -7.94 -4.58
CA ASN A 59 -1.39 -6.99 -5.22
C ASN A 59 -0.60 -6.13 -4.21
N ARG A 60 -1.01 -6.13 -2.95
CA ARG A 60 -0.49 -5.20 -1.93
C ARG A 60 1.01 -5.32 -1.71
N TRP A 61 1.51 -6.55 -1.68
CA TRP A 61 2.93 -6.80 -1.42
C TRP A 61 3.82 -6.22 -2.54
N GLU A 62 3.46 -6.46 -3.79
CA GLU A 62 4.18 -5.93 -4.96
C GLU A 62 4.17 -4.40 -5.00
N ASP A 63 3.04 -3.79 -4.68
CA ASP A 63 2.93 -2.32 -4.62
C ASP A 63 3.86 -1.73 -3.56
N LEU A 64 3.89 -2.31 -2.36
CA LEU A 64 4.73 -1.84 -1.26
C LEU A 64 6.22 -2.07 -1.52
N VAL A 65 6.59 -3.18 -2.16
CA VAL A 65 7.98 -3.45 -2.55
C VAL A 65 8.45 -2.49 -3.64
N ARG A 66 7.62 -2.28 -4.67
CA ARG A 66 7.95 -1.39 -5.79
C ARG A 66 8.13 0.07 -5.37
N THR A 67 7.37 0.50 -4.38
CA THR A 67 7.45 1.86 -3.82
C THR A 67 8.44 1.99 -2.67
N GLU A 68 9.15 0.90 -2.33
CA GLU A 68 10.12 0.84 -1.21
C GLU A 68 9.53 1.18 0.16
N THR A 69 8.20 1.04 0.32
CA THR A 69 7.49 1.40 1.55
C THR A 69 7.08 0.19 2.39
N LEU A 70 7.45 -1.05 1.99
CA LEU A 70 7.01 -2.28 2.65
C LEU A 70 7.32 -2.29 4.15
N TYR A 71 8.55 -1.99 4.51
CA TYR A 71 9.02 -2.07 5.90
C TYR A 71 8.27 -1.08 6.80
N GLU A 72 8.20 0.18 6.39
CA GLU A 72 7.56 1.26 7.14
C GLU A 72 6.06 1.02 7.27
N ARG A 73 5.38 0.73 6.16
CA ARG A 73 3.94 0.49 6.15
C ARG A 73 3.53 -0.74 6.95
N VAL A 74 4.30 -1.82 6.92
CA VAL A 74 4.02 -2.98 7.76
C VAL A 74 4.19 -2.65 9.24
N LYS A 75 5.20 -1.91 9.60
CA LYS A 75 5.39 -1.47 10.99
C LYS A 75 4.26 -0.59 11.51
N GLU A 76 3.75 0.29 10.67
CA GLU A 76 2.72 1.25 11.04
C GLU A 76 1.33 0.60 11.13
N PHE A 77 0.97 -0.22 10.13
CA PHE A 77 -0.40 -0.69 9.95
C PHE A 77 -0.64 -2.17 10.31
N ASN A 78 0.40 -2.95 10.54
CA ASN A 78 0.26 -4.37 10.87
C ASN A 78 0.98 -4.72 12.18
N PRO A 79 0.30 -4.58 13.33
CA PRO A 79 0.90 -4.83 14.64
C PRO A 79 1.39 -6.27 14.83
N ASP A 80 0.78 -7.24 14.14
CA ASP A 80 1.17 -8.65 14.25
C ASP A 80 2.49 -8.94 13.49
N ALA A 81 2.69 -8.29 12.36
CA ALA A 81 3.89 -8.45 11.56
C ALA A 81 5.02 -7.49 11.94
N ALA A 82 4.69 -6.34 12.53
CA ALA A 82 5.65 -5.28 12.87
C ALA A 82 6.88 -5.76 13.67
N PRO A 83 6.78 -6.68 14.65
CA PRO A 83 7.95 -7.17 15.39
C PRO A 83 8.89 -8.03 14.54
N ASN A 84 8.37 -8.63 13.47
CA ASN A 84 9.08 -9.63 12.68
C ASN A 84 9.58 -9.11 11.34
N ILE A 85 9.05 -7.99 10.86
CA ILE A 85 9.44 -7.42 9.56
C ILE A 85 10.88 -6.90 9.59
N LYS A 86 11.63 -7.18 8.54
CA LYS A 86 13.00 -6.69 8.32
C LYS A 86 13.16 -6.24 6.89
N GLU A 87 14.18 -5.42 6.62
CA GLU A 87 14.44 -4.85 5.30
C GLU A 87 14.59 -5.90 4.19
N TYR A 88 15.20 -7.05 4.49
CA TYR A 88 15.41 -8.09 3.50
C TYR A 88 14.10 -8.79 3.06
N HIS A 89 12.98 -8.62 3.79
CA HIS A 89 11.69 -9.20 3.42
C HIS A 89 11.08 -8.61 2.14
N LYS A 90 11.67 -7.54 1.60
CA LYS A 90 11.37 -7.09 0.24
C LYS A 90 11.67 -8.14 -0.84
N LEU A 91 12.59 -9.04 -0.55
CA LEU A 91 12.87 -10.22 -1.37
C LEU A 91 12.21 -11.44 -0.74
N ARG A 92 11.79 -12.39 -1.56
CA ARG A 92 11.30 -13.69 -1.10
C ARG A 92 12.43 -14.71 -1.07
N PRO A 93 12.40 -15.69 -0.17
CA PRO A 93 13.40 -16.76 -0.19
C PRO A 93 13.30 -17.56 -1.50
N ILE A 94 14.44 -17.94 -2.04
CA ILE A 94 14.50 -18.84 -3.19
C ILE A 94 14.17 -20.25 -2.69
N PRO A 95 13.23 -20.98 -3.32
CA PRO A 95 12.85 -22.30 -2.88
C PRO A 95 14.04 -23.26 -2.87
N GLN A 96 14.22 -24.00 -1.79
CA GLN A 96 15.35 -24.91 -1.58
C GLN A 96 15.46 -25.96 -2.71
N ASN A 97 14.36 -26.47 -3.21
CA ASN A 97 14.33 -27.41 -4.32
C ASN A 97 14.91 -26.84 -5.64
N HIS A 98 14.89 -25.51 -5.81
CA HIS A 98 15.53 -24.86 -6.94
C HIS A 98 17.06 -24.85 -6.74
N ILE A 99 17.51 -24.44 -5.55
CA ILE A 99 18.94 -24.41 -5.21
C ILE A 99 19.57 -25.80 -5.35
N ASP A 100 18.87 -26.84 -4.90
CA ASP A 100 19.36 -28.22 -4.94
C ASP A 100 19.53 -28.80 -6.35
N ARG A 101 18.88 -28.18 -7.36
CA ARG A 101 18.98 -28.58 -8.76
C ARG A 101 20.11 -27.88 -9.53
N LEU A 102 20.72 -26.87 -8.94
CA LEU A 102 21.83 -26.16 -9.58
C LEU A 102 23.09 -27.05 -9.61
N SER A 103 23.84 -26.98 -10.74
CA SER A 103 25.07 -27.70 -10.91
C SER A 103 26.13 -26.76 -11.54
N PRO A 104 27.29 -26.56 -10.88
CA PRO A 104 27.61 -27.04 -9.52
C PRO A 104 26.68 -26.46 -8.45
N LYS A 105 26.49 -27.20 -7.34
CA LYS A 105 25.66 -26.71 -6.24
C LYS A 105 26.36 -25.54 -5.53
N PRO A 106 25.75 -24.33 -5.55
CA PRO A 106 26.32 -23.17 -4.86
C PRO A 106 26.20 -23.29 -3.33
N SER A 107 26.96 -22.46 -2.61
CA SER A 107 26.73 -22.27 -1.17
C SER A 107 25.38 -21.58 -0.91
N ALA A 108 24.89 -21.65 0.32
CA ALA A 108 23.65 -20.97 0.69
C ALA A 108 23.76 -19.45 0.51
N GLU A 109 24.91 -18.87 0.83
CA GLU A 109 25.19 -17.44 0.68
C GLU A 109 25.21 -16.97 -0.79
N GLU A 110 25.61 -17.85 -1.72
CA GLU A 110 25.64 -17.53 -3.15
C GLU A 110 24.30 -17.71 -3.84
N ALA A 111 23.46 -18.63 -3.34
CA ALA A 111 22.24 -19.04 -4.00
C ALA A 111 20.98 -18.48 -3.38
N GLN A 112 21.03 -17.99 -2.15
CA GLN A 112 19.86 -17.50 -1.43
C GLN A 112 19.89 -15.98 -1.30
N ASN A 113 18.72 -15.36 -1.22
CA ASN A 113 18.63 -13.94 -0.92
C ASN A 113 19.12 -13.64 0.50
N GLU A 114 19.74 -12.48 0.66
CA GLU A 114 20.27 -12.02 1.96
C GLU A 114 19.19 -12.12 3.06
N GLY A 115 19.58 -12.61 4.22
CA GLY A 115 18.72 -12.76 5.40
C GLY A 115 17.98 -14.10 5.49
N TYR A 116 18.08 -14.96 4.46
CA TYR A 116 17.43 -16.28 4.42
C TYR A 116 18.41 -17.48 4.49
N TYR A 117 19.66 -17.24 4.74
CA TYR A 117 20.69 -18.26 4.90
C TYR A 117 21.30 -18.27 6.30
#